data_5c92dfbff6bd1086b487437955d8c7f3
#
_entry.id   5c92dfbff6bd1086b487437955d8c7f3
#
_cell.length_a   1.000
_cell.length_b   1.000
_cell.length_c   1.000
_cell.angle_alpha   90.00
_cell.angle_beta   90.00
_cell.angle_gamma   90.00
#
_symmetry.space_group_name_H-M   'P 1'
#
loop_
_entity.id
_entity.type
_entity.pdbx_description
1 polymer ?
#
loop_
_entity_poly.entity_id
_entity_poly.type
_entity_poly.pdbx_seq_one_letter_code
_entity_poly.pdbx_strand_id
1 'polypeptide(L)'
;ITLRMAKKISESGFSYVGISFDGIGTVNDFFRGAPGAFEQAKRGMHHLADLGVRVGLRLTLTKHTVDDIDNVLKFIETEPISRACFYHLAYAGRGDTIRPDDLTPRKRRDAIDKLCRAAWFFADHNLGKEILTVDNHSDGPYLYLKLLQENSVRAEQVGERLDRHGGARTSSGVGLAEIDWEGRVHADQFSMHRTFGNIRLQPFSEIWSNPQDIYHRQLRDRSAHLKGRCASCRFNTMCGG
;
A
#
# COMPACT_ATOMS: atom_id res chain seq x y z
N ILE A 1 2.49 -1.71 -21.35
CA ILE A 1 1.88 -0.47 -21.92
C ILE A 1 2.61 -0.16 -23.23
N THR A 2 1.88 -0.18 -24.37
CA THR A 2 2.42 0.23 -25.66
C THR A 2 2.48 1.76 -25.77
N LEU A 3 3.29 2.29 -26.69
CA LEU A 3 3.37 3.74 -26.94
C LEU A 3 1.99 4.35 -27.28
N ARG A 4 1.16 3.64 -28.07
CA ARG A 4 -0.21 4.08 -28.38
C ARG A 4 -1.08 4.19 -27.12
N MET A 5 -0.96 3.24 -26.20
CA MET A 5 -1.68 3.26 -24.93
C MET A 5 -1.16 4.38 -24.02
N ALA A 6 0.16 4.57 -23.95
CA ALA A 6 0.77 5.66 -23.17
C ALA A 6 0.30 7.04 -23.63
N LYS A 7 0.19 7.27 -24.95
CA LYS A 7 -0.38 8.51 -25.52
C LYS A 7 -1.82 8.73 -25.04
N LYS A 8 -2.69 7.70 -25.14
CA LYS A 8 -4.07 7.81 -24.66
C LYS A 8 -4.15 8.12 -23.16
N ILE A 9 -3.29 7.50 -22.35
CA ILE A 9 -3.21 7.76 -20.91
C ILE A 9 -2.83 9.22 -20.65
N SER A 10 -1.80 9.73 -21.34
CA SER A 10 -1.37 11.12 -21.23
C SER A 10 -2.49 12.11 -21.63
N GLU A 11 -3.14 11.86 -22.78
CA GLU A 11 -4.26 12.66 -23.30
C GLU A 11 -5.48 12.65 -22.36
N SER A 12 -5.68 11.57 -21.60
CA SER A 12 -6.77 11.44 -20.62
C SER A 12 -6.53 12.18 -19.29
N GLY A 13 -5.37 12.82 -19.14
CA GLY A 13 -5.07 13.66 -17.97
C GLY A 13 -4.81 12.90 -16.66
N PHE A 14 -4.40 11.63 -16.73
CA PHE A 14 -4.00 10.91 -15.52
C PHE A 14 -2.77 11.56 -14.87
N SER A 15 -2.88 11.91 -13.61
CA SER A 15 -1.79 12.51 -12.84
C SER A 15 -0.71 11.52 -12.40
N TYR A 16 -1.01 10.23 -12.42
CA TYR A 16 -0.12 9.17 -11.93
C TYR A 16 -0.51 7.80 -12.46
N VAL A 17 0.48 6.98 -12.83
CA VAL A 17 0.30 5.59 -13.24
C VAL A 17 1.21 4.68 -12.42
N GLY A 18 0.64 3.76 -11.65
CA GLY A 18 1.38 2.72 -10.93
C GLY A 18 1.60 1.49 -11.81
N ILE A 19 2.85 1.07 -11.94
CA ILE A 19 3.24 -0.14 -12.67
C ILE A 19 3.79 -1.16 -11.68
N SER A 20 3.39 -2.40 -11.84
CA SER A 20 3.83 -3.47 -10.96
C SER A 20 5.18 -4.03 -11.42
N PHE A 21 6.15 -3.98 -10.50
CA PHE A 21 7.46 -4.61 -10.60
C PHE A 21 7.69 -5.38 -9.29
N ASP A 22 7.61 -6.72 -9.33
CA ASP A 22 7.78 -7.56 -8.15
C ASP A 22 9.18 -8.18 -8.06
N GLY A 23 10.19 -7.43 -8.51
CA GLY A 23 11.59 -7.76 -8.57
C GLY A 23 12.23 -7.30 -9.86
N ILE A 24 13.49 -7.62 -10.08
CA ILE A 24 14.26 -7.26 -11.26
C ILE A 24 14.41 -8.47 -12.18
N GLY A 25 14.19 -8.28 -13.48
CA GLY A 25 14.40 -9.30 -14.51
C GLY A 25 13.65 -10.59 -14.22
N THR A 26 14.37 -11.68 -14.05
CA THR A 26 13.81 -13.03 -13.87
C THR A 26 13.00 -13.19 -12.58
N VAL A 27 13.30 -12.45 -11.51
CA VAL A 27 12.52 -12.46 -10.27
C VAL A 27 11.11 -11.94 -10.54
N ASN A 28 11.00 -10.81 -11.23
CA ASN A 28 9.71 -10.26 -11.65
C ASN A 28 8.96 -11.22 -12.57
N ASP A 29 9.64 -11.76 -13.57
CA ASP A 29 9.04 -12.66 -14.56
C ASP A 29 8.48 -13.92 -13.90
N PHE A 30 9.22 -14.51 -12.96
CA PHE A 30 8.77 -15.63 -12.17
C PHE A 30 7.51 -15.29 -11.36
N PHE A 31 7.55 -14.20 -10.61
CA PHE A 31 6.41 -13.79 -9.77
C PHE A 31 5.16 -13.46 -10.60
N ARG A 32 5.35 -12.87 -11.78
CA ARG A 32 4.27 -12.55 -12.73
C ARG A 32 3.80 -13.74 -13.56
N GLY A 33 4.54 -14.85 -13.56
CA GLY A 33 4.25 -16.04 -14.35
C GLY A 33 4.38 -15.80 -15.87
N ALA A 34 5.18 -14.82 -16.30
CA ALA A 34 5.29 -14.42 -17.71
C ALA A 34 6.74 -14.01 -18.05
N PRO A 35 7.47 -14.81 -18.83
CA PRO A 35 8.81 -14.43 -19.32
C PRO A 35 8.78 -13.10 -20.07
N GLY A 36 9.75 -12.22 -19.78
CA GLY A 36 9.86 -10.89 -20.39
C GLY A 36 8.87 -9.83 -19.85
N ALA A 37 8.12 -10.14 -18.79
CA ALA A 37 7.19 -9.20 -18.17
C ALA A 37 7.91 -7.97 -17.61
N PHE A 38 9.12 -8.15 -17.02
CA PHE A 38 9.94 -7.05 -16.53
C PHE A 38 10.28 -6.06 -17.63
N GLU A 39 10.82 -6.54 -18.74
CA GLU A 39 11.20 -5.68 -19.86
C GLU A 39 10.00 -5.00 -20.52
N GLN A 40 8.85 -5.67 -20.58
CA GLN A 40 7.62 -5.06 -21.07
C GLN A 40 7.11 -3.95 -20.15
N ALA A 41 7.16 -4.16 -18.83
CA ALA A 41 6.79 -3.16 -17.84
C ALA A 41 7.73 -1.95 -17.88
N LYS A 42 9.05 -2.20 -17.99
CA LYS A 42 10.10 -1.18 -18.09
C LYS A 42 9.90 -0.31 -19.34
N ARG A 43 9.68 -0.90 -20.51
CA ARG A 43 9.36 -0.14 -21.73
C ARG A 43 8.09 0.70 -21.58
N GLY A 44 7.05 0.13 -20.94
CA GLY A 44 5.81 0.86 -20.69
C GLY A 44 5.99 2.05 -19.75
N MET A 45 6.86 1.92 -18.75
CA MET A 45 7.26 2.98 -17.83
C MET A 45 7.94 4.12 -18.58
N HIS A 46 8.92 3.81 -19.43
CA HIS A 46 9.62 4.83 -20.22
C HIS A 46 8.67 5.55 -21.17
N HIS A 47 7.77 4.83 -21.89
CA HIS A 47 6.76 5.47 -22.75
C HIS A 47 5.90 6.50 -22.02
N LEU A 48 5.55 6.23 -20.74
CA LEU A 48 4.76 7.18 -19.93
C LEU A 48 5.61 8.35 -19.47
N ALA A 49 6.83 8.08 -18.99
CA ALA A 49 7.74 9.10 -18.48
C ALA A 49 8.12 10.10 -19.59
N ASP A 50 8.39 9.60 -20.82
CA ASP A 50 8.71 10.43 -22.00
C ASP A 50 7.54 11.37 -22.40
N LEU A 51 6.31 10.99 -22.02
CA LEU A 51 5.11 11.80 -22.22
C LEU A 51 4.75 12.68 -21.00
N GLY A 52 5.64 12.76 -20.00
CA GLY A 52 5.45 13.58 -18.81
C GLY A 52 4.46 13.00 -17.79
N VAL A 53 4.03 11.76 -17.93
CA VAL A 53 3.15 11.10 -16.97
C VAL A 53 3.98 10.58 -15.79
N ARG A 54 3.62 10.98 -14.58
CA ARG A 54 4.29 10.47 -13.36
C ARG A 54 4.08 8.97 -13.21
N VAL A 55 5.17 8.25 -13.05
CA VAL A 55 5.14 6.79 -12.89
C VAL A 55 5.56 6.38 -11.49
N GLY A 56 4.90 5.36 -10.96
CA GLY A 56 5.28 4.71 -9.73
C GLY A 56 5.42 3.20 -9.87
N LEU A 57 6.25 2.64 -9.00
CA LEU A 57 6.46 1.21 -8.85
C LEU A 57 5.51 0.65 -7.78
N ARG A 58 4.97 -0.54 -8.02
CA ARG A 58 4.22 -1.33 -7.05
C ARG A 58 4.85 -2.70 -6.91
N LEU A 59 5.17 -3.12 -5.68
CA LEU A 59 5.76 -4.42 -5.36
C LEU A 59 5.04 -5.05 -4.18
N THR A 60 4.72 -6.34 -4.29
CA THR A 60 4.17 -7.12 -3.17
C THR A 60 5.31 -7.81 -2.42
N LEU A 61 5.38 -7.58 -1.11
CA LEU A 61 6.37 -8.19 -0.22
C LEU A 61 6.00 -9.64 0.08
N THR A 62 6.76 -10.56 -0.47
CA THR A 62 6.63 -12.01 -0.27
C THR A 62 8.01 -12.65 -0.12
N LYS A 63 8.07 -13.94 0.24
CA LYS A 63 9.35 -14.67 0.29
C LYS A 63 10.10 -14.73 -1.05
N HIS A 64 9.38 -14.51 -2.17
CA HIS A 64 9.98 -14.54 -3.52
C HIS A 64 10.54 -13.19 -3.96
N THR A 65 10.08 -12.09 -3.37
CA THR A 65 10.40 -10.73 -3.79
C THR A 65 11.30 -9.98 -2.80
N VAL A 66 11.28 -10.38 -1.52
CA VAL A 66 11.95 -9.66 -0.43
C VAL A 66 13.48 -9.65 -0.54
N ASP A 67 14.05 -10.72 -1.06
CA ASP A 67 15.50 -10.85 -1.18
C ASP A 67 16.06 -10.01 -2.35
N ASP A 68 15.19 -9.51 -3.25
CA ASP A 68 15.54 -8.64 -4.38
C ASP A 68 15.31 -7.14 -4.09
N ILE A 69 14.91 -6.77 -2.88
CA ILE A 69 14.60 -5.36 -2.50
C ILE A 69 15.76 -4.41 -2.80
N ASP A 70 17.00 -4.81 -2.56
CA ASP A 70 18.16 -3.94 -2.77
C ASP A 70 18.35 -3.60 -4.26
N ASN A 71 18.14 -4.57 -5.17
CA ASN A 71 18.15 -4.34 -6.62
C ASN A 71 16.97 -3.46 -7.05
N VAL A 72 15.78 -3.66 -6.48
CA VAL A 72 14.61 -2.82 -6.73
C VAL A 72 14.84 -1.38 -6.28
N LEU A 73 15.44 -1.17 -5.11
CA LEU A 73 15.78 0.19 -4.63
C LEU A 73 16.77 0.88 -5.56
N LYS A 74 17.79 0.16 -6.04
CA LYS A 74 18.71 0.69 -7.06
C LYS A 74 18.01 1.04 -8.35
N PHE A 75 17.07 0.22 -8.79
CA PHE A 75 16.24 0.48 -9.97
C PHE A 75 15.38 1.74 -9.78
N ILE A 76 14.76 1.93 -8.60
CA ILE A 76 14.00 3.14 -8.27
C ILE A 76 14.90 4.38 -8.32
N GLU A 77 16.13 4.28 -7.82
CA GLU A 77 17.09 5.38 -7.82
C GLU A 77 17.42 5.86 -9.23
N THR A 78 17.66 4.93 -10.15
CA THR A 78 18.18 5.22 -11.50
C THR A 78 17.10 5.47 -12.55
N GLU A 79 15.88 4.97 -12.35
CA GLU A 79 14.80 5.05 -13.34
C GLU A 79 13.82 6.20 -13.04
N PRO A 80 12.97 6.62 -13.99
CA PRO A 80 12.04 7.73 -13.82
C PRO A 80 10.83 7.36 -12.94
N ILE A 81 11.08 6.73 -11.80
CA ILE A 81 10.09 6.34 -10.81
C ILE A 81 10.04 7.42 -9.73
N SER A 82 8.91 8.11 -9.58
CA SER A 82 8.73 9.14 -8.57
C SER A 82 8.23 8.61 -7.23
N ARG A 83 7.57 7.45 -7.24
CA ARG A 83 6.97 6.82 -6.04
C ARG A 83 7.08 5.31 -6.13
N ALA A 84 7.43 4.66 -5.03
CA ALA A 84 7.38 3.20 -4.93
C ALA A 84 6.53 2.78 -3.74
N CYS A 85 5.55 1.91 -4.01
CA CYS A 85 4.62 1.37 -3.02
C CYS A 85 4.95 -0.11 -2.79
N PHE A 86 5.30 -0.45 -1.56
CA PHE A 86 5.59 -1.82 -1.12
C PHE A 86 4.40 -2.33 -0.32
N TYR A 87 3.69 -3.27 -0.89
CA TYR A 87 2.46 -3.84 -0.34
C TYR A 87 2.76 -5.05 0.53
N HIS A 88 2.27 -5.05 1.75
CA HIS A 88 2.15 -6.31 2.48
C HIS A 88 1.14 -7.23 1.80
N LEU A 89 1.33 -8.54 1.94
CA LEU A 89 0.42 -9.50 1.34
C LEU A 89 -0.96 -9.42 2.00
N ALA A 90 -1.97 -9.00 1.24
CA ALA A 90 -3.37 -9.04 1.67
C ALA A 90 -3.96 -10.41 1.38
N TYR A 91 -4.58 -11.05 2.39
CA TYR A 91 -5.18 -12.38 2.27
C TYR A 91 -6.59 -12.32 1.69
N ALA A 92 -6.69 -11.76 0.48
CA ALA A 92 -7.95 -11.64 -0.25
C ALA A 92 -7.72 -11.97 -1.73
N GLY A 93 -8.72 -12.54 -2.38
CA GLY A 93 -8.64 -12.96 -3.76
C GLY A 93 -7.47 -13.91 -4.01
N ARG A 94 -6.64 -13.62 -5.02
CA ARG A 94 -5.43 -14.42 -5.31
C ARG A 94 -4.37 -14.36 -4.21
N GLY A 95 -4.34 -13.29 -3.42
CA GLY A 95 -3.43 -13.19 -2.27
C GLY A 95 -3.69 -14.25 -1.20
N ASP A 96 -4.93 -14.71 -1.08
CA ASP A 96 -5.28 -15.79 -0.16
C ASP A 96 -4.64 -17.13 -0.53
N THR A 97 -4.50 -17.42 -1.83
CA THR A 97 -3.91 -18.66 -2.32
C THR A 97 -2.40 -18.74 -2.09
N ILE A 98 -1.74 -17.59 -1.92
CA ILE A 98 -0.28 -17.48 -1.69
C ILE A 98 0.06 -17.10 -0.24
N ARG A 99 -0.85 -17.31 0.73
CA ARG A 99 -0.55 -17.10 2.17
C ARG A 99 0.74 -17.77 2.65
N PRO A 100 1.09 -19.01 2.20
CA PRO A 100 2.35 -19.65 2.57
C PRO A 100 3.61 -18.90 2.09
N ASP A 101 3.45 -17.93 1.20
CA ASP A 101 4.52 -17.10 0.66
C ASP A 101 4.70 -15.78 1.42
N ASP A 102 3.88 -15.52 2.45
CA ASP A 102 4.02 -14.32 3.27
C ASP A 102 5.32 -14.35 4.09
N LEU A 103 5.78 -13.16 4.43
CA LEU A 103 7.01 -12.97 5.17
C LEU A 103 6.87 -13.38 6.64
N THR A 104 7.92 -14.02 7.15
CA THR A 104 8.05 -14.17 8.61
C THR A 104 8.13 -12.78 9.27
N PRO A 105 7.72 -12.64 10.55
CA PRO A 105 7.81 -11.36 11.26
C PRO A 105 9.21 -10.75 11.26
N ARG A 106 10.28 -11.57 11.26
CA ARG A 106 11.67 -11.11 11.16
C ARG A 106 11.97 -10.53 9.77
N LYS A 107 11.75 -11.31 8.70
CA LYS A 107 11.99 -10.84 7.32
C LYS A 107 11.17 -9.59 6.98
N ARG A 108 9.94 -9.49 7.52
CA ARG A 108 9.10 -8.29 7.36
C ARG A 108 9.75 -7.06 7.98
N ARG A 109 10.22 -7.14 9.23
CA ARG A 109 10.95 -6.03 9.87
C ARG A 109 12.22 -5.67 9.13
N ASP A 110 13.02 -6.66 8.71
CA ASP A 110 14.24 -6.42 7.94
C ASP A 110 13.95 -5.68 6.62
N ALA A 111 12.85 -6.04 5.93
CA ALA A 111 12.40 -5.34 4.73
C ALA A 111 12.00 -3.89 5.03
N ILE A 112 11.15 -3.65 6.04
CA ILE A 112 10.75 -2.29 6.43
C ILE A 112 11.96 -1.44 6.82
N ASP A 113 12.94 -2.02 7.50
CA ASP A 113 14.19 -1.32 7.84
C ASP A 113 14.97 -0.89 6.60
N LYS A 114 15.05 -1.73 5.56
CA LYS A 114 15.66 -1.37 4.28
C LYS A 114 14.90 -0.23 3.60
N LEU A 115 13.57 -0.31 3.56
CA LEU A 115 12.71 0.70 2.94
C LEU A 115 12.82 2.06 3.67
N CYS A 116 12.85 2.06 4.99
CA CYS A 116 13.05 3.28 5.78
C CYS A 116 14.40 3.93 5.48
N ARG A 117 15.49 3.13 5.45
CA ARG A 117 16.83 3.64 5.11
C ARG A 117 16.88 4.23 3.70
N ALA A 118 16.23 3.57 2.73
CA ALA A 118 16.16 4.08 1.36
C ALA A 118 15.35 5.38 1.28
N ALA A 119 14.23 5.48 2.00
CA ALA A 119 13.43 6.71 2.05
C ALA A 119 14.25 7.89 2.60
N TRP A 120 15.03 7.66 3.65
CA TRP A 120 15.91 8.70 4.20
C TRP A 120 17.03 9.05 3.23
N PHE A 121 17.70 8.07 2.65
CA PHE A 121 18.74 8.29 1.65
C PHE A 121 18.21 9.14 0.48
N PHE A 122 17.04 8.82 -0.06
CA PHE A 122 16.46 9.57 -1.17
C PHE A 122 16.07 11.00 -0.76
N ALA A 123 15.60 11.20 0.46
CA ALA A 123 15.28 12.52 0.99
C ALA A 123 16.53 13.37 1.22
N ASP A 124 17.55 12.82 1.86
CA ASP A 124 18.81 13.51 2.19
C ASP A 124 19.60 13.91 0.92
N HIS A 125 19.45 13.15 -0.16
CA HIS A 125 20.08 13.44 -1.47
C HIS A 125 19.16 14.20 -2.43
N ASN A 126 17.96 14.62 -1.99
CA ASN A 126 16.98 15.37 -2.80
C ASN A 126 16.61 14.67 -4.13
N LEU A 127 16.53 13.35 -4.14
CA LEU A 127 16.26 12.58 -5.36
C LEU A 127 14.81 12.62 -5.83
N GLY A 128 13.91 13.22 -5.06
CA GLY A 128 12.48 13.32 -5.40
C GLY A 128 11.75 11.97 -5.48
N LYS A 129 12.24 10.97 -4.74
CA LYS A 129 11.68 9.62 -4.70
C LYS A 129 10.90 9.41 -3.41
N GLU A 130 9.67 8.89 -3.50
CA GLU A 130 8.84 8.55 -2.36
C GLU A 130 8.79 7.03 -2.17
N ILE A 131 9.00 6.56 -0.93
CA ILE A 131 8.82 5.15 -0.52
C ILE A 131 7.61 5.07 0.41
N LEU A 132 6.67 4.22 0.07
CA LEU A 132 5.46 3.96 0.87
C LEU A 132 5.35 2.48 1.19
N THR A 133 4.98 2.14 2.42
CA THR A 133 4.48 0.81 2.78
C THR A 133 2.96 0.84 2.82
N VAL A 134 2.31 -0.23 2.40
CA VAL A 134 0.87 -0.28 2.18
C VAL A 134 0.30 -1.58 2.78
N ASP A 135 -0.95 -1.55 3.19
CA ASP A 135 -1.73 -2.66 3.73
C ASP A 135 -1.26 -3.20 5.10
N ASN A 136 -0.46 -2.42 5.84
CA ASN A 136 -0.09 -2.76 7.22
C ASN A 136 0.09 -1.51 8.10
N HIS A 137 -0.91 -1.19 8.87
CA HIS A 137 -0.89 -0.01 9.74
C HIS A 137 0.13 -0.11 10.90
N SER A 138 0.68 -1.29 11.19
CA SER A 138 1.70 -1.44 12.24
C SER A 138 3.08 -0.91 11.85
N ASP A 139 3.33 -0.63 10.56
CA ASP A 139 4.59 -0.07 10.09
C ASP A 139 4.82 1.34 10.66
N GLY A 140 3.76 2.13 10.82
CA GLY A 140 3.85 3.46 11.43
C GLY A 140 4.39 3.42 12.87
N PRO A 141 3.75 2.71 13.81
CA PRO A 141 4.29 2.52 15.16
C PRO A 141 5.67 1.86 15.19
N TYR A 142 5.97 0.96 14.27
CA TYR A 142 7.30 0.37 14.17
C TYR A 142 8.38 1.41 13.84
N LEU A 143 8.13 2.26 12.84
CA LEU A 143 8.99 3.38 12.49
C LEU A 143 9.15 4.36 13.68
N TYR A 144 8.04 4.70 14.34
CA TYR A 144 8.06 5.57 15.51
C TYR A 144 8.96 5.02 16.62
N LEU A 145 8.85 3.73 16.94
CA LEU A 145 9.67 3.07 17.96
C LEU A 145 11.16 3.07 17.61
N LYS A 146 11.51 2.92 16.34
CA LYS A 146 12.91 3.04 15.89
C LYS A 146 13.44 4.46 16.07
N LEU A 147 12.67 5.43 15.63
CA LEU A 147 13.05 6.83 15.74
C LEU A 147 13.21 7.29 17.20
N LEU A 148 12.44 6.75 18.14
CA LEU A 148 12.63 7.01 19.57
C LEU A 148 14.00 6.58 20.08
N GLN A 149 14.61 5.56 19.45
CA GLN A 149 15.94 5.09 19.81
C GLN A 149 17.05 5.90 19.17
N GLU A 150 16.80 6.50 18.01
CA GLU A 150 17.82 7.14 17.17
C GLU A 150 17.71 8.68 17.21
N ASN A 151 16.51 9.23 17.21
CA ASN A 151 16.25 10.67 17.12
C ASN A 151 14.88 11.04 17.73
N SER A 152 14.91 11.56 18.95
CA SER A 152 13.69 11.90 19.68
C SER A 152 12.84 13.00 19.03
N VAL A 153 13.45 14.03 18.41
CA VAL A 153 12.71 15.12 17.74
C VAL A 153 11.97 14.61 16.53
N ARG A 154 12.60 13.77 15.71
CA ARG A 154 11.97 13.17 14.54
C ARG A 154 10.87 12.18 14.94
N ALA A 155 11.08 11.45 16.04
CA ALA A 155 10.07 10.56 16.60
C ALA A 155 8.81 11.33 17.01
N GLU A 156 8.95 12.45 17.70
CA GLU A 156 7.83 13.30 18.11
C GLU A 156 7.00 13.76 16.89
N GLN A 157 7.65 14.31 15.87
CA GLN A 157 7.01 14.74 14.63
C GLN A 157 6.25 13.60 13.91
N VAL A 158 6.85 12.41 13.87
CA VAL A 158 6.22 11.22 13.26
C VAL A 158 5.07 10.73 14.12
N GLY A 159 5.23 10.69 15.45
CA GLY A 159 4.19 10.31 16.40
C GLY A 159 2.94 11.18 16.24
N GLU A 160 3.08 12.49 16.24
CA GLU A 160 1.97 13.43 16.03
C GLU A 160 1.23 13.20 14.69
N ARG A 161 1.98 12.92 13.62
CA ARG A 161 1.36 12.63 12.31
C ARG A 161 0.59 11.32 12.32
N LEU A 162 1.15 10.27 12.95
CA LEU A 162 0.49 8.97 13.07
C LEU A 162 -0.78 9.04 13.92
N ASP A 163 -0.74 9.74 15.04
CA ASP A 163 -1.93 9.95 15.89
C ASP A 163 -3.02 10.73 15.17
N ARG A 164 -2.65 11.75 14.40
CA ARG A 164 -3.58 12.55 13.58
C ARG A 164 -4.18 11.70 12.45
N HIS A 165 -3.37 10.85 11.81
CA HIS A 165 -3.81 9.96 10.74
C HIS A 165 -4.71 8.85 11.28
N GLY A 166 -4.41 8.30 12.48
CA GLY A 166 -5.24 7.30 13.17
C GLY A 166 -5.19 5.89 12.60
N GLY A 167 -4.30 5.61 11.63
CA GLY A 167 -4.10 4.27 11.07
C GLY A 167 -5.39 3.62 10.55
N ALA A 168 -5.66 2.39 11.00
CA ALA A 168 -6.84 1.63 10.58
C ALA A 168 -8.18 2.26 11.02
N ARG A 169 -8.18 3.11 12.06
CA ARG A 169 -9.40 3.80 12.53
C ARG A 169 -10.00 4.76 11.52
N THR A 170 -9.21 5.24 10.58
CA THR A 170 -9.62 6.19 9.52
C THR A 170 -9.61 5.56 8.12
N SER A 171 -9.41 4.24 8.03
CA SER A 171 -9.27 3.50 6.78
C SER A 171 -10.57 2.78 6.39
N SER A 172 -10.53 1.48 6.18
CA SER A 172 -11.63 0.63 5.69
C SER A 172 -12.92 0.79 6.47
N GLY A 173 -14.01 1.09 5.79
CA GLY A 173 -15.33 1.30 6.39
C GLY A 173 -15.51 2.65 7.09
N VAL A 174 -14.52 3.54 7.06
CA VAL A 174 -14.56 4.88 7.66
C VAL A 174 -14.22 5.96 6.62
N GLY A 175 -12.97 6.05 6.20
CA GLY A 175 -12.49 6.99 5.19
C GLY A 175 -12.35 6.35 3.80
N LEU A 176 -12.53 5.05 3.69
CA LEU A 176 -12.43 4.28 2.46
C LEU A 176 -13.68 3.41 2.30
N ALA A 177 -14.21 3.35 1.08
CA ALA A 177 -15.25 2.44 0.64
C ALA A 177 -14.90 1.86 -0.73
N GLU A 178 -15.48 0.72 -1.06
CA GLU A 178 -15.47 0.13 -2.39
C GLU A 178 -16.92 -0.05 -2.87
N ILE A 179 -17.16 0.23 -4.15
CA ILE A 179 -18.44 -0.05 -4.81
C ILE A 179 -18.16 -1.00 -5.96
N ASP A 180 -18.73 -2.20 -5.89
CA ASP A 180 -18.53 -3.20 -6.92
C ASP A 180 -19.39 -2.96 -8.18
N TRP A 181 -19.20 -3.81 -9.18
CA TRP A 181 -19.90 -3.72 -10.47
C TRP A 181 -21.43 -3.99 -10.37
N GLU A 182 -21.90 -4.56 -9.26
CA GLU A 182 -23.33 -4.75 -8.97
C GLU A 182 -23.92 -3.59 -8.16
N GLY A 183 -23.09 -2.61 -7.79
CA GLY A 183 -23.47 -1.46 -6.98
C GLY A 183 -23.48 -1.74 -5.47
N ARG A 184 -22.93 -2.87 -5.02
CA ARG A 184 -22.80 -3.19 -3.59
C ARG A 184 -21.67 -2.38 -2.97
N VAL A 185 -21.90 -1.89 -1.75
CA VAL A 185 -20.95 -1.09 -0.98
C VAL A 185 -20.22 -1.99 0.01
N HIS A 186 -18.89 -1.91 0.02
CA HIS A 186 -17.98 -2.68 0.89
C HIS A 186 -17.06 -1.74 1.69
N ALA A 187 -16.42 -2.26 2.73
CA ALA A 187 -15.46 -1.50 3.53
C ALA A 187 -14.22 -1.09 2.71
N ASP A 188 -13.77 -1.97 1.83
CA ASP A 188 -12.63 -1.82 0.92
C ASP A 188 -12.63 -2.95 -0.12
N GLN A 189 -11.66 -2.95 -1.04
CA GLN A 189 -11.49 -3.95 -2.10
C GLN A 189 -11.17 -5.36 -1.60
N PHE A 190 -10.79 -5.52 -0.34
CA PHE A 190 -10.49 -6.84 0.26
C PHE A 190 -11.70 -7.42 0.98
N SER A 191 -12.72 -6.62 1.24
CA SER A 191 -13.91 -6.97 2.02
C SER A 191 -15.14 -7.31 1.17
N MET A 192 -14.94 -7.79 -0.08
CA MET A 192 -15.99 -8.09 -1.06
C MET A 192 -17.00 -9.16 -0.59
N HIS A 193 -16.63 -9.95 0.40
CA HIS A 193 -17.51 -10.98 0.98
C HIS A 193 -18.64 -10.40 1.88
N ARG A 194 -18.60 -9.08 2.17
CA ARG A 194 -19.57 -8.40 3.02
C ARG A 194 -20.03 -7.08 2.41
N THR A 195 -21.34 -6.89 2.28
CA THR A 195 -21.93 -5.66 1.75
C THR A 195 -22.65 -4.86 2.84
N PHE A 196 -22.56 -3.54 2.76
CA PHE A 196 -23.25 -2.60 3.64
C PHE A 196 -24.57 -2.08 3.04
N GLY A 197 -24.79 -2.30 1.77
CA GLY A 197 -25.96 -1.87 1.02
C GLY A 197 -25.67 -1.81 -0.47
N ASN A 198 -26.64 -1.30 -1.26
CA ASN A 198 -26.50 -1.20 -2.71
C ASN A 198 -26.93 0.18 -3.21
N ILE A 199 -26.06 0.87 -3.92
CA ILE A 199 -26.30 2.23 -4.44
C ILE A 199 -27.40 2.29 -5.51
N ARG A 200 -27.82 1.15 -6.06
CA ARG A 200 -28.97 1.07 -6.99
C ARG A 200 -30.32 1.07 -6.25
N LEU A 201 -30.31 0.82 -4.93
CA LEU A 201 -31.52 0.73 -4.10
C LEU A 201 -31.66 1.93 -3.17
N GLN A 202 -30.56 2.54 -2.76
CA GLN A 202 -30.53 3.71 -1.85
C GLN A 202 -29.27 4.54 -2.06
N PRO A 203 -29.28 5.85 -1.79
CA PRO A 203 -28.12 6.71 -1.96
C PRO A 203 -26.93 6.25 -1.12
N PHE A 204 -25.70 6.37 -1.65
CA PHE A 204 -24.46 6.05 -0.93
C PHE A 204 -24.37 6.80 0.41
N SER A 205 -24.78 8.07 0.44
CA SER A 205 -24.78 8.88 1.67
C SER A 205 -25.61 8.28 2.80
N GLU A 206 -26.75 7.66 2.49
CA GLU A 206 -27.58 6.98 3.49
C GLU A 206 -26.92 5.70 4.02
N ILE A 207 -26.37 4.87 3.11
CA ILE A 207 -25.62 3.66 3.48
C ILE A 207 -24.45 4.03 4.40
N TRP A 208 -23.73 5.09 4.03
CA TRP A 208 -22.48 5.45 4.69
C TRP A 208 -22.70 6.22 5.99
N SER A 209 -23.62 7.19 6.03
CA SER A 209 -23.85 8.02 7.20
C SER A 209 -24.70 7.33 8.28
N ASN A 210 -25.50 6.33 7.90
CA ASN A 210 -26.42 5.61 8.77
C ASN A 210 -26.18 4.09 8.75
N PRO A 211 -25.02 3.61 9.25
CA PRO A 211 -24.63 2.21 9.12
C PRO A 211 -25.60 1.27 9.82
N GLN A 212 -26.35 0.47 9.05
CA GLN A 212 -27.25 -0.56 9.57
C GLN A 212 -26.51 -1.87 9.86
N ASP A 213 -25.47 -2.18 9.07
CA ASP A 213 -24.65 -3.38 9.26
C ASP A 213 -23.81 -3.28 10.52
N ILE A 214 -23.83 -4.34 11.35
CA ILE A 214 -23.11 -4.37 12.62
C ILE A 214 -21.59 -4.30 12.42
N TYR A 215 -21.08 -4.94 11.36
CA TYR A 215 -19.64 -4.91 11.06
C TYR A 215 -19.19 -3.50 10.63
N HIS A 216 -20.02 -2.79 9.84
CA HIS A 216 -19.74 -1.40 9.49
C HIS A 216 -19.69 -0.50 10.73
N ARG A 217 -20.61 -0.67 11.70
CA ARG A 217 -20.56 0.04 13.00
C ARG A 217 -19.29 -0.31 13.79
N GLN A 218 -18.92 -1.59 13.82
CA GLN A 218 -17.69 -2.03 14.50
C GLN A 218 -16.41 -1.44 13.87
N LEU A 219 -16.36 -1.31 12.55
CA LEU A 219 -15.24 -0.65 11.87
C LEU A 219 -15.11 0.83 12.26
N ARG A 220 -16.24 1.52 12.49
CA ARG A 220 -16.28 2.93 12.94
C ARG A 220 -15.91 3.11 14.41
N ASP A 221 -16.17 2.13 15.22
CA ASP A 221 -15.77 2.07 16.64
C ASP A 221 -14.74 0.95 16.86
N ARG A 222 -13.75 0.89 15.99
CA ARG A 222 -12.76 -0.18 15.93
C ARG A 222 -12.07 -0.42 17.28
N SER A 223 -11.71 0.64 17.98
CA SER A 223 -10.99 0.55 19.25
C SER A 223 -11.72 -0.26 20.30
N ALA A 224 -13.05 -0.16 20.38
CA ALA A 224 -13.89 -0.93 21.31
C ALA A 224 -13.99 -2.42 20.94
N HIS A 225 -13.66 -2.77 19.68
CA HIS A 225 -13.82 -4.13 19.18
C HIS A 225 -12.50 -4.87 18.95
N LEU A 226 -11.35 -4.23 19.22
CA LEU A 226 -10.04 -4.88 19.16
C LEU A 226 -9.93 -6.00 20.20
N LYS A 227 -9.20 -7.06 19.86
CA LYS A 227 -8.99 -8.24 20.71
C LYS A 227 -7.50 -8.52 20.90
N GLY A 228 -7.21 -9.40 21.85
CA GLY A 228 -5.86 -9.84 22.14
C GLY A 228 -4.92 -8.68 22.46
N ARG A 229 -3.70 -8.72 21.95
CA ARG A 229 -2.68 -7.70 22.22
C ARG A 229 -3.06 -6.30 21.72
N CYS A 230 -3.89 -6.19 20.70
CA CYS A 230 -4.30 -4.90 20.17
C CYS A 230 -5.26 -4.16 21.10
N ALA A 231 -6.09 -4.88 21.87
CA ALA A 231 -7.04 -4.27 22.81
C ALA A 231 -6.36 -3.46 23.93
N SER A 232 -5.17 -3.88 24.37
CA SER A 232 -4.40 -3.21 25.44
C SER A 232 -3.14 -2.49 24.91
N CYS A 233 -3.03 -2.33 23.59
CA CYS A 233 -1.83 -1.75 22.99
C CYS A 233 -1.80 -0.23 23.18
N ARG A 234 -0.71 0.29 23.75
CA ARG A 234 -0.52 1.74 23.93
C ARG A 234 -0.43 2.53 22.61
N PHE A 235 -0.20 1.85 21.48
CA PHE A 235 -0.13 2.45 20.14
C PHE A 235 -1.43 2.32 19.34
N ASN A 236 -2.53 2.01 20.03
CA ASN A 236 -3.83 1.87 19.37
C ASN A 236 -4.26 3.16 18.65
N THR A 237 -3.96 4.33 19.22
CA THR A 237 -4.25 5.64 18.59
C THR A 237 -3.53 5.83 17.26
N MET A 238 -2.30 5.37 17.14
CA MET A 238 -1.49 5.48 15.91
C MET A 238 -1.83 4.41 14.88
N CYS A 239 -2.13 3.18 15.34
CA CYS A 239 -2.27 2.02 14.48
C CYS A 239 -3.73 1.71 14.13
N GLY A 240 -4.61 1.71 15.13
CA GLY A 240 -6.02 1.33 14.98
C GLY A 240 -6.26 -0.17 14.84
N GLY A 241 -5.21 -1.01 15.01
CA GLY A 241 -5.30 -2.48 15.01
C GLY A 241 -5.07 -3.14 13.67
#